data_e52419f8b44d84367f2df288558dd635
#
_entry.id   e52419f8b44d84367f2df288558dd635
#
_cell.length_a   1.000
_cell.length_b   1.000
_cell.length_c   1.000
_cell.angle_alpha   90.00
_cell.angle_beta   90.00
_cell.angle_gamma   90.00
#
_symmetry.space_group_name_H-M   'P 1'
#
loop_
_entity.id
_entity.type
_entity.pdbx_description
1 polymer ?
#
loop_
_entity_poly.entity_id
_entity_poly.type
_entity_poly.pdbx_seq_one_letter_code
_entity_poly.pdbx_strand_id
1 'polypeptide(L)'
;MAELWLIEGLPGTGKTTAAERLNALCNARGLPARWWLEEAKNHPVLPASLRKLSASPAFASLCIQAIRKFIDAEPGILILEGSAFQNTVRFMFANEWPPIRISAYVAAWAEAMAPARPRLMMFKIDDPNTHYLDFLAEKRGALWMNKLIAYVESTPVARSCGWKGVDGFVRFWTAYQKLCLDYEMMLPWPVCVASGWSEAKAFDEEVALHFFCS
;
A
#
# COMPACT_ATOMS: atom_id res chain seq x y z
N MET A 1 12.42 -16.63 12.37
CA MET A 1 12.18 -16.25 10.96
C MET A 1 11.23 -15.08 10.94
N ALA A 2 11.31 -14.22 9.93
CA ALA A 2 10.37 -13.12 9.72
C ALA A 2 9.01 -13.66 9.23
N GLU A 3 7.92 -13.01 9.64
CA GLU A 3 6.59 -13.11 9.04
C GLU A 3 6.18 -11.74 8.56
N LEU A 4 5.81 -11.60 7.30
CA LEU A 4 5.53 -10.31 6.71
C LEU A 4 4.02 -10.11 6.52
N TRP A 5 3.46 -9.14 7.22
CA TRP A 5 2.05 -8.79 7.17
C TRP A 5 1.88 -7.42 6.53
N LEU A 6 1.19 -7.38 5.41
CA LEU A 6 1.05 -6.22 4.55
C LEU A 6 -0.36 -5.64 4.67
N ILE A 7 -0.43 -4.33 4.88
CA ILE A 7 -1.68 -3.57 4.91
C ILE A 7 -1.65 -2.55 3.77
N GLU A 8 -2.47 -2.76 2.76
CA GLU A 8 -2.48 -1.96 1.54
C GLU A 8 -3.86 -1.34 1.27
N GLY A 9 -3.91 -0.39 0.37
CA GLY A 9 -5.12 0.33 -0.03
C GLY A 9 -4.83 1.77 -0.36
N LEU A 10 -5.81 2.47 -0.90
CA LEU A 10 -5.69 3.87 -1.32
C LEU A 10 -5.53 4.82 -0.12
N PRO A 11 -5.14 6.10 -0.34
CA PRO A 11 -5.13 7.09 0.72
C PRO A 11 -6.49 7.21 1.42
N GLY A 12 -6.48 7.23 2.75
CA GLY A 12 -7.67 7.40 3.56
C GLY A 12 -8.50 6.14 3.82
N THR A 13 -8.10 4.97 3.34
CA THR A 13 -8.83 3.70 3.58
C THR A 13 -8.69 3.12 4.98
N GLY A 14 -7.96 3.77 5.87
CA GLY A 14 -7.79 3.31 7.25
C GLY A 14 -6.62 2.36 7.49
N LYS A 15 -5.69 2.21 6.55
CA LYS A 15 -4.49 1.36 6.68
C LYS A 15 -3.75 1.55 8.00
N THR A 16 -3.48 2.79 8.38
CA THR A 16 -2.76 3.13 9.62
C THR A 16 -3.49 2.59 10.84
N THR A 17 -4.80 2.85 10.93
CA THR A 17 -5.62 2.32 12.02
C THR A 17 -5.61 0.80 12.05
N ALA A 18 -5.64 0.15 10.87
CA ALA A 18 -5.55 -1.30 10.75
C ALA A 18 -4.22 -1.85 11.27
N ALA A 19 -3.11 -1.24 10.85
CA ALA A 19 -1.77 -1.64 11.25
C ALA A 19 -1.55 -1.46 12.76
N GLU A 20 -2.00 -0.35 13.33
CA GLU A 20 -1.97 -0.09 14.79
C GLU A 20 -2.74 -1.16 15.57
N ARG A 21 -3.97 -1.46 15.14
CA ARG A 21 -4.81 -2.48 15.78
C ARG A 21 -4.20 -3.87 15.67
N LEU A 22 -3.71 -4.24 14.49
CA LEU A 22 -3.05 -5.51 14.26
C LEU A 22 -1.82 -5.67 15.17
N ASN A 23 -1.01 -4.62 15.29
CA ASN A 23 0.13 -4.60 16.19
C ASN A 23 -0.30 -4.74 17.67
N ALA A 24 -1.38 -4.07 18.07
CA ALA A 24 -1.95 -4.20 19.42
C ALA A 24 -2.47 -5.62 19.69
N LEU A 25 -3.12 -6.25 18.73
CA LEU A 25 -3.59 -7.65 18.81
C LEU A 25 -2.44 -8.65 18.94
N CYS A 26 -1.33 -8.43 18.23
CA CYS A 26 -0.11 -9.23 18.39
C CYS A 26 0.44 -9.11 19.82
N ASN A 27 0.59 -7.88 20.31
CA ASN A 27 1.11 -7.63 21.65
C ASN A 27 0.23 -8.27 22.74
N ALA A 28 -1.09 -8.17 22.61
CA ALA A 28 -2.03 -8.82 23.51
C ALA A 28 -1.93 -10.34 23.56
N ARG A 29 -1.40 -10.94 22.48
CA ARG A 29 -1.14 -12.39 22.38
C ARG A 29 0.29 -12.79 22.73
N GLY A 30 1.12 -11.84 23.17
CA GLY A 30 2.54 -12.09 23.47
C GLY A 30 3.39 -12.39 22.22
N LEU A 31 2.92 -12.01 21.03
CA LEU A 31 3.64 -12.21 19.78
C LEU A 31 4.53 -10.99 19.50
N PRO A 32 5.84 -11.17 19.24
CA PRO A 32 6.75 -10.06 18.95
C PRO A 32 6.42 -9.49 17.57
N ALA A 33 5.75 -8.35 17.51
CA ALA A 33 5.40 -7.64 16.29
C ALA A 33 5.97 -6.24 16.28
N ARG A 34 6.32 -5.76 15.08
CA ARG A 34 6.72 -4.38 14.83
C ARG A 34 6.00 -3.85 13.61
N TRP A 35 5.56 -2.59 13.71
CA TRP A 35 4.84 -1.89 12.65
C TRP A 35 5.61 -0.68 12.14
N TRP A 36 5.54 -0.45 10.84
CA TRP A 36 6.13 0.70 10.15
C TRP A 36 5.07 1.48 9.38
N LEU A 37 5.00 2.78 9.71
CA LEU A 37 4.16 3.75 9.05
C LEU A 37 4.66 4.00 7.61
N GLU A 38 3.76 4.01 6.64
CA GLU A 38 4.05 4.26 5.22
C GLU A 38 4.89 5.55 4.98
N GLU A 39 4.63 6.60 5.75
CA GLU A 39 5.29 7.91 5.59
C GLU A 39 6.59 8.06 6.38
N ALA A 40 7.01 7.07 7.13
CA ALA A 40 8.22 7.16 7.95
C ALA A 40 9.44 7.54 7.08
N LYS A 41 10.21 8.53 7.55
CA LYS A 41 11.41 9.00 6.83
C LYS A 41 12.43 7.87 6.62
N ASN A 42 12.58 7.04 7.65
CA ASN A 42 13.49 5.88 7.67
C ASN A 42 12.73 4.57 7.44
N HIS A 43 11.74 4.59 6.54
CA HIS A 43 11.01 3.37 6.22
C HIS A 43 11.98 2.31 5.70
N PRO A 44 11.98 1.08 6.25
CA PRO A 44 13.03 0.09 5.99
C PRO A 44 13.09 -0.34 4.52
N VAL A 45 11.93 -0.38 3.86
CA VAL A 45 11.83 -0.84 2.46
C VAL A 45 11.85 0.32 1.48
N LEU A 46 11.31 1.48 1.84
CA LEU A 46 11.20 2.63 0.97
C LEU A 46 11.60 3.94 1.69
N PRO A 47 12.86 4.12 2.05
CA PRO A 47 13.33 5.36 2.64
C PRO A 47 13.19 6.55 1.68
N ALA A 48 13.19 7.76 2.21
CA ALA A 48 13.02 8.98 1.42
C ALA A 48 14.03 9.13 0.28
N SER A 49 15.25 8.62 0.45
CA SER A 49 16.27 8.58 -0.59
C SER A 49 15.87 7.74 -1.78
N LEU A 50 15.29 6.57 -1.54
CA LEU A 50 14.84 5.67 -2.60
C LEU A 50 13.60 6.22 -3.33
N ARG A 51 12.68 6.88 -2.61
CA ARG A 51 11.51 7.54 -3.24
C ARG A 51 11.91 8.57 -4.29
N LYS A 52 13.03 9.29 -4.09
CA LYS A 52 13.55 10.26 -5.07
C LYS A 52 14.00 9.62 -6.38
N LEU A 53 14.25 8.32 -6.38
CA LEU A 53 14.66 7.55 -7.56
C LEU A 53 13.49 6.90 -8.31
N SER A 54 12.25 7.22 -7.97
CA SER A 54 11.04 6.57 -8.51
C SER A 54 10.90 6.65 -10.04
N ALA A 55 11.49 7.65 -10.69
CA ALA A 55 11.56 7.75 -12.14
C ALA A 55 12.77 6.99 -12.75
N SER A 56 13.73 6.55 -11.92
CA SER A 56 14.93 5.85 -12.39
C SER A 56 14.64 4.40 -12.79
N PRO A 57 15.24 3.88 -13.87
CA PRO A 57 15.16 2.46 -14.21
C PRO A 57 15.63 1.51 -13.10
N ALA A 58 16.50 1.97 -12.21
CA ALA A 58 17.03 1.20 -11.08
C ALA A 58 16.03 1.09 -9.91
N PHE A 59 14.95 1.88 -9.88
CA PHE A 59 14.02 1.95 -8.75
C PHE A 59 13.48 0.57 -8.34
N ALA A 60 13.02 -0.23 -9.31
CA ALA A 60 12.48 -1.56 -9.07
C ALA A 60 13.49 -2.48 -8.37
N SER A 61 14.71 -2.59 -8.89
CA SER A 61 15.76 -3.45 -8.31
C SER A 61 16.18 -2.99 -6.92
N LEU A 62 16.23 -1.68 -6.68
CA LEU A 62 16.57 -1.13 -5.36
C LEU A 62 15.46 -1.41 -4.33
N CYS A 63 14.18 -1.35 -4.71
CA CYS A 63 13.08 -1.73 -3.83
C CYS A 63 13.16 -3.23 -3.45
N ILE A 64 13.45 -4.10 -4.42
CA ILE A 64 13.59 -5.54 -4.17
C ILE A 64 14.78 -5.84 -3.25
N GLN A 65 15.92 -5.17 -3.45
CA GLN A 65 17.08 -5.31 -2.56
C GLN A 65 16.77 -4.85 -1.14
N ALA A 66 16.04 -3.72 -1.00
CA ALA A 66 15.68 -3.19 0.30
C ALA A 66 14.76 -4.15 1.08
N ILE A 67 13.74 -4.73 0.43
CA ILE A 67 12.84 -5.69 1.11
C ILE A 67 13.56 -6.98 1.51
N ARG A 68 14.43 -7.53 0.66
CA ARG A 68 15.24 -8.70 1.00
C ARG A 68 16.11 -8.44 2.22
N LYS A 69 16.88 -7.35 2.19
CA LYS A 69 17.74 -6.95 3.31
C LYS A 69 16.94 -6.77 4.60
N PHE A 70 15.75 -6.20 4.51
CA PHE A 70 14.88 -5.99 5.67
C PHE A 70 14.39 -7.31 6.27
N ILE A 71 13.91 -8.23 5.45
CA ILE A 71 13.43 -9.55 5.88
C ILE A 71 14.57 -10.37 6.51
N ASP A 72 15.75 -10.31 5.95
CA ASP A 72 16.92 -11.03 6.46
C ASP A 72 17.42 -10.50 7.81
N ALA A 73 17.25 -9.19 8.05
CA ALA A 73 17.75 -8.52 9.25
C ALA A 73 16.80 -8.57 10.44
N GLU A 74 15.49 -8.73 10.20
CA GLU A 74 14.46 -8.47 11.21
C GLU A 74 13.65 -9.74 11.52
N PRO A 75 13.75 -10.30 12.74
CA PRO A 75 12.93 -11.44 13.15
C PRO A 75 11.56 -10.99 13.65
N GLY A 76 10.60 -11.94 13.71
CA GLY A 76 9.26 -11.75 14.24
C GLY A 76 8.25 -11.28 13.20
N ILE A 77 7.12 -10.78 13.67
CA ILE A 77 6.04 -10.28 12.80
C ILE A 77 6.36 -8.85 12.37
N LEU A 78 6.46 -8.65 11.07
CA LEU A 78 6.79 -7.37 10.44
C LEU A 78 5.55 -6.83 9.73
N ILE A 79 4.91 -5.81 10.32
CA ILE A 79 3.70 -5.18 9.78
C ILE A 79 4.12 -3.97 8.95
N LEU A 80 3.94 -4.03 7.64
CA LEU A 80 4.24 -2.94 6.72
C LEU A 80 2.97 -2.33 6.15
N GLU A 81 2.77 -1.04 6.40
CA GLU A 81 1.69 -0.26 5.83
C GLU A 81 2.12 0.37 4.50
N GLY A 82 1.30 0.22 3.45
CA GLY A 82 1.46 0.93 2.19
C GLY A 82 2.77 0.68 1.44
N SER A 83 3.45 -0.43 1.68
CA SER A 83 4.82 -0.64 1.21
C SER A 83 4.91 -1.38 -0.12
N ALA A 84 3.91 -2.19 -0.42
CA ALA A 84 3.86 -3.00 -1.63
C ALA A 84 3.33 -2.21 -2.81
N PHE A 85 2.07 -1.82 -2.72
CA PHE A 85 1.37 -1.14 -3.80
C PHE A 85 1.42 0.38 -3.63
N GLN A 86 0.99 0.90 -2.50
CA GLN A 86 0.81 2.33 -2.28
C GLN A 86 2.10 3.15 -2.51
N ASN A 87 3.26 2.63 -2.18
CA ASN A 87 4.51 3.39 -2.27
C ASN A 87 5.48 2.93 -3.36
N THR A 88 5.31 1.76 -3.95
CA THR A 88 6.19 1.29 -5.03
C THR A 88 5.47 1.27 -6.37
N VAL A 89 4.45 0.45 -6.51
CA VAL A 89 3.65 0.36 -7.75
C VAL A 89 3.01 1.71 -8.08
N ARG A 90 2.54 2.48 -7.08
CA ARG A 90 2.01 3.82 -7.31
C ARG A 90 3.02 4.76 -7.97
N PHE A 91 4.27 4.74 -7.53
CA PHE A 91 5.30 5.56 -8.17
C PHE A 91 5.58 5.12 -9.61
N MET A 92 5.59 3.82 -9.87
CA MET A 92 5.76 3.31 -11.23
C MET A 92 4.58 3.73 -12.13
N PHE A 93 3.35 3.56 -11.65
CA PHE A 93 2.13 4.01 -12.33
C PHE A 93 2.16 5.51 -12.60
N ALA A 94 2.44 6.33 -11.58
CA ALA A 94 2.51 7.78 -11.69
C ALA A 94 3.56 8.27 -12.69
N ASN A 95 4.66 7.52 -12.88
CA ASN A 95 5.73 7.79 -13.83
C ASN A 95 5.56 7.06 -15.18
N GLU A 96 4.37 6.55 -15.47
CA GLU A 96 4.02 5.88 -16.74
C GLU A 96 4.94 4.70 -17.10
N TRP A 97 5.36 3.93 -16.10
CA TRP A 97 6.09 2.72 -16.41
C TRP A 97 5.22 1.76 -17.22
N PRO A 98 5.77 1.13 -18.27
CA PRO A 98 5.02 0.15 -19.07
C PRO A 98 4.42 -0.94 -18.16
N PRO A 99 3.14 -1.35 -18.37
CA PRO A 99 2.47 -2.37 -17.56
C PRO A 99 3.29 -3.66 -17.41
N ILE A 100 3.95 -4.10 -18.48
CA ILE A 100 4.82 -5.29 -18.46
C ILE A 100 5.99 -5.14 -17.45
N ARG A 101 6.54 -3.94 -17.28
CA ARG A 101 7.60 -3.70 -16.31
C ARG A 101 7.08 -3.66 -14.88
N ILE A 102 5.88 -3.12 -14.67
CA ILE A 102 5.23 -3.12 -13.35
C ILE A 102 4.88 -4.57 -12.97
N SER A 103 4.32 -5.36 -13.89
CA SER A 103 4.02 -6.77 -13.69
C SER A 103 5.28 -7.59 -13.33
N ALA A 104 6.37 -7.38 -14.06
CA ALA A 104 7.65 -8.03 -13.78
C ALA A 104 8.20 -7.64 -12.40
N TYR A 105 8.03 -6.37 -12.00
CA TYR A 105 8.39 -5.91 -10.65
C TYR A 105 7.55 -6.62 -9.58
N VAL A 106 6.23 -6.67 -9.74
CA VAL A 106 5.32 -7.32 -8.77
C VAL A 106 5.68 -8.79 -8.59
N ALA A 107 5.96 -9.50 -9.68
CA ALA A 107 6.39 -10.91 -9.61
C ALA A 107 7.73 -11.08 -8.86
N ALA A 108 8.74 -10.27 -9.19
CA ALA A 108 10.04 -10.33 -8.54
C ALA A 108 9.99 -9.89 -7.07
N TRP A 109 9.11 -8.95 -6.74
CA TRP A 109 8.85 -8.50 -5.38
C TRP A 109 8.14 -9.57 -4.57
N ALA A 110 7.15 -10.27 -5.18
CA ALA A 110 6.48 -11.41 -4.59
C ALA A 110 7.47 -12.53 -4.25
N GLU A 111 8.35 -12.89 -5.18
CA GLU A 111 9.41 -13.86 -4.97
C GLU A 111 10.36 -13.46 -3.83
N ALA A 112 10.77 -12.18 -3.80
CA ALA A 112 11.68 -11.68 -2.77
C ALA A 112 11.10 -11.76 -1.35
N MET A 113 9.78 -11.67 -1.19
CA MET A 113 9.11 -11.75 0.11
C MET A 113 8.71 -13.16 0.52
N ALA A 114 8.66 -14.11 -0.40
CA ALA A 114 8.21 -15.47 -0.13
C ALA A 114 8.84 -16.15 1.12
N PRO A 115 10.15 -15.94 1.41
CA PRO A 115 10.76 -16.52 2.62
C PRO A 115 10.13 -16.05 3.94
N ALA A 116 9.51 -14.85 3.94
CA ALA A 116 8.84 -14.28 5.12
C ALA A 116 7.34 -14.63 5.18
N ARG A 117 6.87 -15.59 4.40
CA ARG A 117 5.46 -16.05 4.40
C ARG A 117 4.47 -14.88 4.39
N PRO A 118 4.48 -14.02 3.36
CA PRO A 118 3.70 -12.80 3.36
C PRO A 118 2.19 -13.07 3.36
N ARG A 119 1.44 -12.18 3.99
CA ARG A 119 -0.02 -12.09 3.95
C ARG A 119 -0.41 -10.67 3.66
N LEU A 120 -1.41 -10.46 2.84
CA LEU A 120 -1.85 -9.15 2.42
C LEU A 120 -3.31 -8.90 2.80
N MET A 121 -3.58 -7.79 3.45
CA MET A 121 -4.90 -7.18 3.54
C MET A 121 -4.94 -5.96 2.63
N MET A 122 -5.85 -5.98 1.65
CA MET A 122 -6.05 -4.92 0.69
C MET A 122 -7.39 -4.22 0.95
N PHE A 123 -7.35 -2.94 1.29
CA PHE A 123 -8.56 -2.13 1.39
C PHE A 123 -8.92 -1.55 0.03
N LYS A 124 -10.12 -1.87 -0.46
CA LYS A 124 -10.67 -1.27 -1.67
C LYS A 124 -11.72 -0.21 -1.33
N ILE A 125 -11.89 0.72 -2.23
CA ILE A 125 -12.94 1.74 -2.21
C ILE A 125 -13.96 1.37 -3.27
N ASP A 126 -15.22 1.19 -2.88
CA ASP A 126 -16.28 0.83 -3.83
C ASP A 126 -16.67 2.03 -4.69
N ASP A 127 -16.78 3.21 -4.09
CA ASP A 127 -17.03 4.48 -4.79
C ASP A 127 -15.97 5.53 -4.43
N PRO A 128 -14.96 5.74 -5.30
CA PRO A 128 -13.93 6.75 -5.08
C PRO A 128 -14.45 8.19 -5.00
N ASN A 129 -15.55 8.54 -5.69
CA ASN A 129 -16.13 9.88 -5.60
C ASN A 129 -16.63 10.15 -4.17
N THR A 130 -17.55 9.34 -3.67
CA THR A 130 -18.08 9.47 -2.30
C THR A 130 -16.97 9.42 -1.27
N HIS A 131 -16.00 8.49 -1.43
CA HIS A 131 -14.91 8.37 -0.47
C HIS A 131 -14.03 9.62 -0.39
N TYR A 132 -13.63 10.19 -1.52
CA TYR A 132 -12.72 11.33 -1.53
C TYR A 132 -13.42 12.66 -1.36
N LEU A 133 -14.54 12.86 -2.02
CA LEU A 133 -15.18 14.18 -2.09
C LEU A 133 -16.11 14.44 -0.89
N ASP A 134 -16.79 13.43 -0.39
CA ASP A 134 -17.68 13.59 0.75
C ASP A 134 -16.93 13.25 2.05
N PHE A 135 -16.50 11.99 2.21
CA PHE A 135 -15.95 11.53 3.47
C PHE A 135 -14.56 12.12 3.80
N LEU A 136 -13.57 12.03 2.90
CA LEU A 136 -12.22 12.49 3.22
C LEU A 136 -12.06 14.00 3.14
N ALA A 137 -12.77 14.67 2.25
CA ALA A 137 -12.75 16.14 2.20
C ALA A 137 -13.30 16.74 3.50
N GLU A 138 -14.37 16.19 4.04
CA GLU A 138 -14.91 16.58 5.35
C GLU A 138 -13.89 16.26 6.49
N LYS A 139 -13.39 15.04 6.53
CA LYS A 139 -12.52 14.57 7.63
C LYS A 139 -11.13 15.23 7.64
N ARG A 140 -10.52 15.48 6.49
CA ARG A 140 -9.13 15.96 6.33
C ARG A 140 -9.04 17.43 5.94
N GLY A 141 -10.12 17.99 5.42
CA GLY A 141 -10.25 19.39 5.01
C GLY A 141 -9.65 19.71 3.63
N ALA A 142 -10.06 20.87 3.11
CA ALA A 142 -9.72 21.33 1.76
C ALA A 142 -8.20 21.44 1.51
N LEU A 143 -7.43 21.84 2.51
CA LEU A 143 -5.98 22.00 2.34
C LEU A 143 -5.27 20.66 2.04
N TRP A 144 -5.70 19.58 2.69
CA TRP A 144 -5.19 18.24 2.43
C TRP A 144 -5.60 17.75 1.04
N MET A 145 -6.87 17.94 0.67
CA MET A 145 -7.36 17.59 -0.67
C MET A 145 -6.60 18.34 -1.77
N ASN A 146 -6.41 19.65 -1.62
CA ASN A 146 -5.67 20.44 -2.59
C ASN A 146 -4.22 19.95 -2.79
N LYS A 147 -3.56 19.49 -1.71
CA LYS A 147 -2.20 18.91 -1.81
C LYS A 147 -2.21 17.61 -2.61
N LEU A 148 -3.21 16.75 -2.40
CA LEU A 148 -3.32 15.50 -3.16
C LEU A 148 -3.67 15.74 -4.64
N ILE A 149 -4.57 16.67 -4.92
CA ILE A 149 -4.92 17.06 -6.30
C ILE A 149 -3.66 17.59 -7.01
N ALA A 150 -2.94 18.52 -6.39
CA ALA A 150 -1.70 19.05 -6.94
C ALA A 150 -0.63 17.99 -7.16
N TYR A 151 -0.53 17.00 -6.23
CA TYR A 151 0.34 15.85 -6.43
C TYR A 151 -0.04 15.06 -7.67
N VAL A 152 -1.32 14.71 -7.84
CA VAL A 152 -1.79 13.95 -9.01
C VAL A 152 -1.52 14.70 -10.31
N GLU A 153 -1.86 16.00 -10.38
CA GLU A 153 -1.62 16.84 -11.56
C GLU A 153 -0.13 16.94 -11.93
N SER A 154 0.75 16.83 -10.94
CA SER A 154 2.20 16.85 -11.16
C SER A 154 2.75 15.55 -11.76
N THR A 155 1.96 14.46 -11.78
CA THR A 155 2.44 13.17 -12.28
C THR A 155 2.49 13.12 -13.81
N PRO A 156 3.46 12.40 -14.41
CA PRO A 156 3.48 12.14 -15.85
C PRO A 156 2.17 11.58 -16.38
N VAL A 157 1.62 10.52 -15.75
CA VAL A 157 0.39 9.87 -16.21
C VAL A 157 -0.81 10.82 -16.21
N ALA A 158 -0.96 11.69 -15.22
CA ALA A 158 -2.06 12.64 -15.21
C ALA A 158 -1.92 13.68 -16.32
N ARG A 159 -0.69 14.13 -16.60
CA ARG A 159 -0.42 15.05 -17.71
C ARG A 159 -0.70 14.44 -19.07
N SER A 160 -0.27 13.21 -19.32
CA SER A 160 -0.50 12.52 -20.60
C SER A 160 -1.98 12.19 -20.83
N CYS A 161 -2.71 11.85 -19.76
CA CYS A 161 -4.14 11.58 -19.81
C CYS A 161 -5.01 12.85 -19.77
N GLY A 162 -4.44 14.05 -19.57
CA GLY A 162 -5.19 15.29 -19.42
C GLY A 162 -6.02 15.36 -18.14
N TRP A 163 -5.66 14.60 -17.09
CA TRP A 163 -6.37 14.57 -15.82
C TRP A 163 -6.04 15.79 -14.98
N LYS A 164 -7.06 16.61 -14.66
CA LYS A 164 -6.94 17.86 -13.92
C LYS A 164 -8.04 18.01 -12.88
N GLY A 165 -7.75 18.81 -11.84
CA GLY A 165 -8.69 19.14 -10.77
C GLY A 165 -9.18 17.90 -10.03
N VAL A 166 -10.34 18.05 -9.46
CA VAL A 166 -11.02 16.99 -8.67
C VAL A 166 -11.34 15.77 -9.52
N ASP A 167 -11.87 15.96 -10.73
CA ASP A 167 -12.20 14.86 -11.65
C ASP A 167 -10.94 14.06 -12.03
N GLY A 168 -9.86 14.73 -12.38
CA GLY A 168 -8.58 14.09 -12.67
C GLY A 168 -8.01 13.33 -11.48
N PHE A 169 -8.16 13.87 -10.28
CA PHE A 169 -7.77 13.22 -9.04
C PHE A 169 -8.54 11.90 -8.82
N VAL A 170 -9.86 11.91 -8.97
CA VAL A 170 -10.69 10.71 -8.81
C VAL A 170 -10.34 9.66 -9.86
N ARG A 171 -10.17 10.07 -11.13
CA ARG A 171 -9.76 9.17 -12.23
C ARG A 171 -8.40 8.51 -11.97
N PHE A 172 -7.43 9.26 -11.47
CA PHE A 172 -6.11 8.72 -11.11
C PHE A 172 -6.23 7.59 -10.09
N TRP A 173 -6.93 7.83 -8.98
CA TRP A 173 -7.03 6.84 -7.91
C TRP A 173 -7.92 5.65 -8.30
N THR A 174 -8.96 5.85 -9.09
CA THR A 174 -9.77 4.77 -9.67
C THR A 174 -8.95 3.85 -10.57
N ALA A 175 -8.18 4.44 -11.49
CA ALA A 175 -7.31 3.69 -12.40
C ALA A 175 -6.21 2.96 -11.62
N TYR A 176 -5.63 3.62 -10.62
CA TYR A 176 -4.61 3.02 -9.78
C TYR A 176 -5.15 1.87 -8.92
N GLN A 177 -6.34 2.01 -8.31
CA GLN A 177 -6.97 0.93 -7.55
C GLN A 177 -7.22 -0.29 -8.44
N LYS A 178 -7.75 -0.07 -9.65
CA LYS A 178 -7.94 -1.18 -10.60
C LYS A 178 -6.64 -1.91 -10.88
N LEU A 179 -5.55 -1.18 -11.12
CA LEU A 179 -4.22 -1.75 -11.33
C LEU A 179 -3.77 -2.60 -10.12
N CYS A 180 -3.98 -2.11 -8.90
CA CYS A 180 -3.63 -2.84 -7.67
C CYS A 180 -4.40 -4.15 -7.54
N LEU A 181 -5.71 -4.13 -7.81
CA LEU A 181 -6.56 -5.32 -7.75
C LEU A 181 -6.20 -6.35 -8.84
N ASP A 182 -5.85 -5.87 -10.06
CA ASP A 182 -5.39 -6.75 -11.12
C ASP A 182 -4.07 -7.46 -10.73
N TYR A 183 -3.16 -6.79 -10.03
CA TYR A 183 -1.89 -7.38 -9.56
C TYR A 183 -2.03 -8.20 -8.27
N GLU A 184 -2.95 -7.85 -7.38
CA GLU A 184 -3.25 -8.61 -6.17
C GLU A 184 -3.62 -10.06 -6.53
N MET A 185 -4.44 -10.26 -7.55
CA MET A 185 -4.83 -11.58 -8.06
C MET A 185 -3.66 -12.44 -8.58
N MET A 186 -2.50 -11.83 -8.82
CA MET A 186 -1.28 -12.54 -9.28
C MET A 186 -0.38 -12.97 -8.12
N LEU A 187 -0.68 -12.59 -6.88
CA LEU A 187 0.16 -12.91 -5.73
C LEU A 187 0.01 -14.38 -5.32
N PRO A 188 1.11 -15.09 -5.03
CA PRO A 188 1.08 -16.52 -4.72
C PRO A 188 0.84 -16.82 -3.22
N TRP A 189 0.34 -15.87 -2.45
CA TRP A 189 0.09 -15.99 -1.01
C TRP A 189 -1.32 -15.52 -0.61
N PRO A 190 -1.74 -15.76 0.64
CA PRO A 190 -3.06 -15.36 1.10
C PRO A 190 -3.28 -13.84 0.99
N VAL A 191 -4.38 -13.46 0.35
CA VAL A 191 -4.87 -12.08 0.23
C VAL A 191 -6.30 -12.00 0.75
N CYS A 192 -6.58 -10.98 1.55
CA CYS A 192 -7.91 -10.58 1.96
C CYS A 192 -8.22 -9.21 1.37
N VAL A 193 -9.28 -9.09 0.59
CA VAL A 193 -9.76 -7.80 0.06
C VAL A 193 -10.95 -7.34 0.90
N ALA A 194 -10.78 -6.26 1.67
CA ALA A 194 -11.81 -5.70 2.52
C ALA A 194 -12.44 -4.45 1.87
N SER A 195 -13.76 -4.35 1.88
CA SER A 195 -14.50 -3.15 1.44
C SER A 195 -14.86 -2.32 2.66
N GLY A 196 -14.13 -1.22 2.86
CA GLY A 196 -14.50 -0.20 3.85
C GLY A 196 -14.52 -0.66 5.32
N TRP A 197 -14.60 0.31 6.21
CA TRP A 197 -14.71 0.10 7.65
C TRP A 197 -16.14 0.40 8.08
N SER A 198 -16.97 -0.58 8.24
CA SER A 198 -18.30 -0.32 8.82
C SER A 198 -18.31 -0.44 10.35
N GLU A 199 -17.52 -1.36 10.93
CA GLU A 199 -17.50 -1.54 12.39
C GLU A 199 -16.15 -2.09 12.89
N ALA A 200 -15.69 -1.58 14.04
CA ALA A 200 -14.43 -1.99 14.65
C ALA A 200 -14.38 -3.47 15.03
N LYS A 201 -15.49 -4.05 15.44
CA LYS A 201 -15.56 -5.47 15.85
C LYS A 201 -15.48 -6.41 14.67
N ALA A 202 -16.18 -6.11 13.58
CA ALA A 202 -16.12 -6.92 12.35
C ALA A 202 -14.70 -6.93 11.77
N PHE A 203 -14.02 -5.80 11.82
CA PHE A 203 -12.62 -5.70 11.42
C PHE A 203 -11.70 -6.61 12.27
N ASP A 204 -11.83 -6.57 13.59
CA ASP A 204 -10.96 -7.37 14.46
C ASP A 204 -11.15 -8.88 14.23
N GLU A 205 -12.36 -9.32 13.92
CA GLU A 205 -12.66 -10.72 13.57
C GLU A 205 -12.08 -11.10 12.21
N GLU A 206 -12.25 -10.28 11.18
CA GLU A 206 -11.72 -10.52 9.82
C GLU A 206 -10.20 -10.51 9.80
N VAL A 207 -9.58 -9.54 10.47
CA VAL A 207 -8.13 -9.44 10.63
C VAL A 207 -7.59 -10.65 11.39
N ALA A 208 -8.25 -11.04 12.48
CA ALA A 208 -7.83 -12.20 13.27
C ALA A 208 -7.87 -13.48 12.44
N LEU A 209 -8.92 -13.70 11.66
CA LEU A 209 -9.04 -14.84 10.77
C LEU A 209 -7.92 -14.85 9.72
N HIS A 210 -7.69 -13.73 9.06
CA HIS A 210 -6.71 -13.66 7.99
C HIS A 210 -5.26 -13.79 8.46
N PHE A 211 -4.89 -13.14 9.57
CA PHE A 211 -3.50 -13.09 10.01
C PHE A 211 -3.11 -14.13 11.05
N PHE A 212 -4.05 -14.69 11.81
CA PHE A 212 -3.74 -15.62 12.90
C PHE A 212 -4.22 -17.08 12.67
N CYS A 213 -5.15 -17.31 11.74
CA CYS A 213 -5.78 -18.63 11.54
C CYS A 213 -5.28 -19.37 10.28
N SER A 214 -3.97 -19.48 10.09
CA SER A 214 -3.41 -20.23 8.93
C SER A 214 -2.33 -21.18 9.34
#